data_b814103a3e35fe405f488b537d1f0572
#
_entry.id   b814103a3e35fe405f488b537d1f0572
#
_cell.length_a   1.000
_cell.length_b   1.000
_cell.length_c   1.000
_cell.angle_alpha   90.00
_cell.angle_beta   90.00
_cell.angle_gamma   90.00
#
_symmetry.space_group_name_H-M   'P 1'
#
loop_
_entity.id
_entity.type
_entity.pdbx_description
1 polymer ?
#
loop_
_entity_poly.entity_id
_entity_poly.type
_entity_poly.pdbx_seq_one_letter_code
_entity_poly.pdbx_strand_id
1 'polypeptide(L)'
;MRWIILLLTAAAFAQTPDAWQKKGEDAFRAGKFVESVEAFDQVLKLVPTYSAQHWQRGISLYYAGRFADCRKQFELHRTVNPEDVENAVFHMLCAARIDGMPAAREKLIPISADTRPGMMQVHALFAGKGTAAQVMNAARSGGPSAMFYAFLYIGYFEETAGRREASKQHFREANRLAGPDYMGDTARVHWKALQDGKLP
;
A
#
# COMPACT_ATOMS: atom_id res chain seq x y z
N MET A 1 50.56 16.48 -35.69
CA MET A 1 49.25 16.79 -35.12
C MET A 1 48.86 15.67 -34.15
N ARG A 2 48.94 15.91 -32.83
CA ARG A 2 48.54 14.91 -31.81
C ARG A 2 47.10 15.20 -31.41
N TRP A 3 46.19 14.30 -31.69
CA TRP A 3 44.81 14.39 -31.23
C TRP A 3 44.74 13.96 -29.74
N ILE A 4 44.44 14.87 -28.86
CA ILE A 4 44.13 14.58 -27.45
C ILE A 4 42.66 14.16 -27.40
N ILE A 5 42.40 12.86 -27.17
CA ILE A 5 41.08 12.36 -26.87
C ILE A 5 40.82 12.65 -25.41
N LEU A 6 39.99 13.65 -25.12
CA LEU A 6 39.45 13.90 -23.79
C LEU A 6 38.38 12.81 -23.53
N LEU A 7 38.74 11.82 -22.74
CA LEU A 7 37.78 10.89 -22.12
C LEU A 7 37.03 11.64 -21.04
N LEU A 8 35.82 12.14 -21.32
CA LEU A 8 34.85 12.60 -20.35
C LEU A 8 34.34 11.35 -19.59
N THR A 9 34.95 11.04 -18.45
CA THR A 9 34.37 10.12 -17.47
C THR A 9 33.18 10.82 -16.83
N ALA A 10 31.97 10.48 -17.27
CA ALA A 10 30.75 10.81 -16.57
C ALA A 10 30.80 10.06 -15.23
N ALA A 11 31.17 10.76 -14.15
CA ALA A 11 31.00 10.25 -12.81
C ALA A 11 29.49 10.08 -12.58
N ALA A 12 29.02 8.84 -12.66
CA ALA A 12 27.67 8.51 -12.24
C ALA A 12 27.63 8.80 -10.72
N PHE A 13 27.04 9.92 -10.33
CA PHE A 13 26.75 10.18 -8.93
C PHE A 13 25.86 9.06 -8.42
N ALA A 14 26.38 8.20 -7.55
CA ALA A 14 25.60 7.17 -6.88
C ALA A 14 24.45 7.87 -6.16
N GLN A 15 23.21 7.55 -6.55
CA GLN A 15 22.04 8.12 -5.88
C GLN A 15 22.00 7.65 -4.44
N THR A 16 21.67 8.54 -3.52
CA THR A 16 21.53 8.22 -2.09
C THR A 16 20.26 7.40 -1.84
N PRO A 17 20.15 6.70 -0.69
CA PRO A 17 18.90 6.03 -0.31
C PRO A 17 17.68 6.96 -0.37
N ASP A 18 17.80 8.20 0.10
CA ASP A 18 16.71 9.19 0.07
C ASP A 18 16.31 9.58 -1.36
N ALA A 19 17.29 9.71 -2.27
CA ALA A 19 17.00 9.98 -3.67
C ALA A 19 16.25 8.83 -4.34
N TRP A 20 16.60 7.58 -4.02
CA TRP A 20 15.88 6.41 -4.48
C TRP A 20 14.50 6.27 -3.85
N GLN A 21 14.37 6.56 -2.54
CA GLN A 21 13.09 6.61 -1.85
C GLN A 21 12.14 7.59 -2.53
N LYS A 22 12.58 8.84 -2.72
CA LYS A 22 11.79 9.85 -3.42
C LYS A 22 11.40 9.43 -4.83
N LYS A 23 12.32 8.84 -5.59
CA LYS A 23 12.06 8.34 -6.94
C LYS A 23 10.98 7.26 -6.94
N GLY A 24 11.01 6.34 -5.97
CA GLY A 24 10.00 5.29 -5.80
C GLY A 24 8.62 5.87 -5.51
N GLU A 25 8.53 6.84 -4.62
CA GLU A 25 7.30 7.54 -4.29
C GLU A 25 6.74 8.34 -5.48
N ASP A 26 7.60 9.08 -6.20
CA ASP A 26 7.20 9.83 -7.39
C ASP A 26 6.69 8.90 -8.50
N ALA A 27 7.35 7.76 -8.71
CA ALA A 27 6.92 6.74 -9.66
C ALA A 27 5.57 6.13 -9.25
N PHE A 28 5.35 5.85 -7.95
CA PHE A 28 4.08 5.37 -7.44
C PHE A 28 2.95 6.36 -7.72
N ARG A 29 3.13 7.64 -7.38
CA ARG A 29 2.17 8.72 -7.65
C ARG A 29 1.84 8.85 -9.15
N ALA A 30 2.82 8.57 -10.01
CA ALA A 30 2.63 8.57 -11.46
C ALA A 30 1.96 7.30 -12.01
N GLY A 31 1.64 6.30 -11.17
CA GLY A 31 1.08 5.01 -11.59
C GLY A 31 2.11 4.08 -12.26
N LYS A 32 3.40 4.36 -12.11
CA LYS A 32 4.52 3.58 -12.66
C LYS A 32 5.02 2.59 -11.62
N PHE A 33 4.21 1.60 -11.32
CA PHE A 33 4.39 0.71 -10.18
C PHE A 33 5.64 -0.16 -10.26
N VAL A 34 5.99 -0.64 -11.44
CA VAL A 34 7.23 -1.42 -11.64
C VAL A 34 8.45 -0.55 -11.36
N GLU A 35 8.50 0.67 -11.92
CA GLU A 35 9.59 1.63 -11.66
C GLU A 35 9.66 2.00 -10.17
N SER A 36 8.51 2.11 -9.49
CA SER A 36 8.46 2.35 -8.04
C SER A 36 9.12 1.22 -7.25
N VAL A 37 8.77 -0.03 -7.56
CA VAL A 37 9.40 -1.21 -6.92
C VAL A 37 10.89 -1.25 -7.17
N GLU A 38 11.34 -1.02 -8.41
CA GLU A 38 12.76 -1.00 -8.75
C GLU A 38 13.53 0.07 -7.96
N ALA A 39 12.95 1.26 -7.79
CA ALA A 39 13.57 2.33 -7.02
C ALA A 39 13.65 1.96 -5.52
N PHE A 40 12.60 1.39 -4.94
CA PHE A 40 12.62 0.89 -3.56
C PHE A 40 13.57 -0.30 -3.36
N ASP A 41 13.74 -1.16 -4.37
CA ASP A 41 14.75 -2.22 -4.36
C ASP A 41 16.18 -1.65 -4.30
N GLN A 42 16.45 -0.47 -4.92
CA GLN A 42 17.74 0.21 -4.76
C GLN A 42 17.94 0.76 -3.32
N VAL A 43 16.88 1.27 -2.67
CA VAL A 43 16.95 1.63 -1.25
C VAL A 43 17.42 0.44 -0.42
N LEU A 44 16.80 -0.73 -0.62
CA LEU A 44 17.13 -1.94 0.15
C LEU A 44 18.51 -2.52 -0.16
N LYS A 45 19.03 -2.31 -1.37
CA LYS A 45 20.43 -2.66 -1.69
C LYS A 45 21.42 -1.78 -0.92
N LEU A 46 21.12 -0.50 -0.77
CA LEU A 46 21.98 0.47 -0.06
C LEU A 46 21.83 0.34 1.46
N VAL A 47 20.62 0.04 1.95
CA VAL A 47 20.30 -0.06 3.37
C VAL A 47 19.48 -1.34 3.62
N PRO A 48 20.13 -2.53 3.63
CA PRO A 48 19.41 -3.80 3.80
C PRO A 48 18.62 -3.92 5.11
N THR A 49 19.09 -3.26 6.17
CA THR A 49 18.43 -3.25 7.49
C THR A 49 17.06 -2.54 7.47
N TYR A 50 16.77 -1.75 6.44
CA TYR A 50 15.49 -1.07 6.27
C TYR A 50 14.38 -1.97 5.69
N SER A 51 14.72 -3.20 5.30
CA SER A 51 13.80 -4.11 4.59
C SER A 51 12.49 -4.36 5.34
N ALA A 52 12.54 -4.53 6.67
CA ALA A 52 11.34 -4.77 7.47
C ALA A 52 10.45 -3.52 7.60
N GLN A 53 11.02 -2.33 7.60
CA GLN A 53 10.29 -1.06 7.73
C GLN A 53 9.64 -0.60 6.42
N HIS A 54 10.05 -1.16 5.27
CA HIS A 54 9.71 -0.61 3.96
C HIS A 54 8.33 -1.05 3.44
N TRP A 55 7.26 -0.70 4.14
CA TRP A 55 5.87 -1.03 3.79
C TRP A 55 5.40 -0.39 2.46
N GLN A 56 5.91 0.80 2.09
CA GLN A 56 5.61 1.45 0.80
C GLN A 56 5.97 0.57 -0.39
N ARG A 57 7.11 -0.17 -0.27
CA ARG A 57 7.47 -1.17 -1.26
C ARG A 57 6.41 -2.27 -1.37
N GLY A 58 5.85 -2.71 -0.24
CA GLY A 58 4.77 -3.69 -0.19
C GLY A 58 3.54 -3.23 -0.98
N ILE A 59 3.12 -1.97 -0.78
CA ILE A 59 2.02 -1.37 -1.54
C ILE A 59 2.36 -1.32 -3.04
N SER A 60 3.55 -0.84 -3.40
CA SER A 60 3.97 -0.80 -4.82
C SER A 60 4.00 -2.17 -5.46
N LEU A 61 4.41 -3.22 -4.74
CA LEU A 61 4.37 -4.61 -5.20
C LEU A 61 2.94 -5.09 -5.48
N TYR A 62 1.96 -4.70 -4.62
CA TYR A 62 0.55 -4.99 -4.85
C TYR A 62 0.09 -4.42 -6.19
N TYR A 63 0.32 -3.13 -6.43
CA TYR A 63 -0.08 -2.46 -7.68
C TYR A 63 0.72 -2.92 -8.91
N ALA A 64 1.95 -3.40 -8.73
CA ALA A 64 2.75 -4.01 -9.79
C ALA A 64 2.33 -5.46 -10.14
N GLY A 65 1.30 -6.01 -9.47
CA GLY A 65 0.86 -7.40 -9.66
C GLY A 65 1.81 -8.46 -9.06
N ARG A 66 2.81 -8.04 -8.28
CA ARG A 66 3.81 -8.93 -7.65
C ARG A 66 3.29 -9.42 -6.29
N PHE A 67 2.16 -10.10 -6.28
CA PHE A 67 1.41 -10.44 -5.07
C PHE A 67 2.17 -11.35 -4.09
N ALA A 68 2.96 -12.30 -4.59
CA ALA A 68 3.77 -13.16 -3.73
C ALA A 68 4.86 -12.37 -2.96
N ASP A 69 5.52 -11.43 -3.64
CA ASP A 69 6.53 -10.57 -3.02
C ASP A 69 5.88 -9.53 -2.09
N CYS A 70 4.70 -9.02 -2.47
CA CYS A 70 3.87 -8.17 -1.62
C CYS A 70 3.55 -8.86 -0.28
N ARG A 71 3.03 -10.08 -0.32
CA ARG A 71 2.72 -10.85 0.87
C ARG A 71 3.94 -11.03 1.78
N LYS A 72 5.08 -11.43 1.20
CA LYS A 72 6.35 -11.56 1.95
C LYS A 72 6.81 -10.25 2.58
N GLN A 73 6.62 -9.11 1.90
CA GLN A 73 6.98 -7.81 2.44
C GLN A 73 6.16 -7.47 3.69
N PHE A 74 4.87 -7.76 3.70
CA PHE A 74 4.01 -7.51 4.85
C PHE A 74 4.20 -8.54 5.97
N GLU A 75 4.55 -9.80 5.66
CA GLU A 75 5.03 -10.79 6.63
C GLU A 75 6.30 -10.29 7.34
N LEU A 76 7.23 -9.69 6.59
CA LEU A 76 8.45 -9.11 7.14
C LEU A 76 8.16 -7.84 7.96
N HIS A 77 7.29 -6.95 7.47
CA HIS A 77 6.92 -5.72 8.18
C HIS A 77 6.27 -6.00 9.54
N ARG A 78 5.51 -7.09 9.67
CA ARG A 78 4.94 -7.54 10.95
C ARG A 78 5.99 -7.71 12.04
N THR A 79 7.23 -8.03 11.72
CA THR A 79 8.30 -8.22 12.73
C THR A 79 8.70 -6.93 13.43
N VAL A 80 8.41 -5.77 12.83
CA VAL A 80 8.72 -4.44 13.37
C VAL A 80 7.48 -3.60 13.70
N ASN A 81 6.31 -3.99 13.17
CA ASN A 81 5.03 -3.32 13.41
C ASN A 81 3.89 -4.37 13.53
N PRO A 82 3.85 -5.13 14.66
CA PRO A 82 2.98 -6.31 14.79
C PRO A 82 1.50 -5.98 14.98
N GLU A 83 1.15 -4.79 15.50
CA GLU A 83 -0.22 -4.40 15.87
C GLU A 83 -0.82 -3.39 14.88
N ASP A 84 -0.43 -3.47 13.62
CA ASP A 84 -0.91 -2.58 12.58
C ASP A 84 -1.94 -3.27 11.67
N VAL A 85 -3.18 -2.84 11.75
CA VAL A 85 -4.28 -3.36 10.91
C VAL A 85 -4.02 -3.11 9.43
N GLU A 86 -3.35 -2.01 9.04
CA GLU A 86 -3.01 -1.74 7.64
C GLU A 86 -2.10 -2.82 7.07
N ASN A 87 -1.10 -3.23 7.87
CA ASN A 87 -0.21 -4.34 7.53
C ASN A 87 -1.00 -5.65 7.32
N ALA A 88 -1.89 -5.98 8.26
CA ALA A 88 -2.72 -7.18 8.18
C ALA A 88 -3.62 -7.18 6.94
N VAL A 89 -4.22 -6.04 6.62
CA VAL A 89 -5.11 -5.90 5.45
C VAL A 89 -4.32 -6.00 4.15
N PHE A 90 -3.22 -5.29 3.97
CA PHE A 90 -2.43 -5.40 2.73
C PHE A 90 -1.83 -6.80 2.54
N HIS A 91 -1.38 -7.47 3.61
CA HIS A 91 -1.00 -8.87 3.56
C HIS A 91 -2.14 -9.74 2.99
N MET A 92 -3.36 -9.56 3.54
CA MET A 92 -4.53 -10.31 3.10
C MET A 92 -4.94 -9.96 1.66
N LEU A 93 -4.89 -8.68 1.25
CA LEU A 93 -5.16 -8.27 -0.13
C LEU A 93 -4.22 -9.00 -1.12
N CYS A 94 -2.91 -9.06 -0.80
CA CYS A 94 -1.96 -9.80 -1.62
C CYS A 94 -2.26 -11.31 -1.65
N ALA A 95 -2.59 -11.90 -0.50
CA ALA A 95 -2.97 -13.31 -0.42
C ALA A 95 -4.26 -13.61 -1.21
N ALA A 96 -5.24 -12.71 -1.17
CA ALA A 96 -6.51 -12.87 -1.89
C ALA A 96 -6.34 -12.89 -3.41
N ARG A 97 -5.35 -12.19 -3.94
CA ARG A 97 -5.03 -12.20 -5.37
C ARG A 97 -4.35 -13.50 -5.82
N ILE A 98 -3.77 -14.26 -4.88
CA ILE A 98 -3.08 -15.54 -5.14
C ILE A 98 -4.06 -16.71 -4.92
N ASP A 99 -4.69 -16.72 -3.75
CA ASP A 99 -5.40 -17.90 -3.21
C ASP A 99 -6.93 -17.72 -3.16
N GLY A 100 -7.43 -16.50 -3.47
CA GLY A 100 -8.82 -16.11 -3.29
C GLY A 100 -9.15 -15.70 -1.85
N MET A 101 -10.27 -14.97 -1.68
CA MET A 101 -10.68 -14.39 -0.38
C MET A 101 -10.89 -15.40 0.75
N PRO A 102 -11.52 -16.58 0.52
CA PRO A 102 -11.71 -17.56 1.60
C PRO A 102 -10.38 -17.99 2.22
N ALA A 103 -9.42 -18.42 1.40
CA ALA A 103 -8.11 -18.87 1.86
C ALA A 103 -7.25 -17.71 2.45
N ALA A 104 -7.37 -16.51 1.87
CA ALA A 104 -6.68 -15.33 2.41
C ALA A 104 -7.19 -14.95 3.80
N ARG A 105 -8.49 -15.12 4.06
CA ARG A 105 -9.09 -14.85 5.38
C ARG A 105 -8.52 -15.74 6.47
N GLU A 106 -8.26 -17.01 6.17
CA GLU A 106 -7.63 -17.94 7.11
C GLU A 106 -6.19 -17.53 7.48
N LYS A 107 -5.54 -16.77 6.58
CA LYS A 107 -4.17 -16.28 6.73
C LYS A 107 -4.12 -14.83 7.23
N LEU A 108 -5.26 -14.21 7.59
CA LEU A 108 -5.27 -12.84 8.11
C LEU A 108 -4.40 -12.74 9.35
N ILE A 109 -3.43 -11.83 9.32
CA ILE A 109 -2.54 -11.59 10.46
C ILE A 109 -3.38 -11.17 11.67
N PRO A 110 -3.25 -11.88 12.81
CA PRO A 110 -3.97 -11.50 14.03
C PRO A 110 -3.43 -10.19 14.58
N ILE A 111 -4.36 -9.29 14.93
CA ILE A 111 -4.09 -8.01 15.60
C ILE A 111 -4.86 -8.00 16.90
N SER A 112 -4.18 -7.66 18.00
CA SER A 112 -4.78 -7.60 19.34
C SER A 112 -5.24 -6.18 19.71
N ALA A 113 -4.53 -5.14 19.26
CA ALA A 113 -4.82 -3.76 19.65
C ALA A 113 -4.28 -2.73 18.64
N ASP A 114 -5.12 -2.24 17.75
CA ASP A 114 -4.85 -1.00 17.01
C ASP A 114 -5.71 0.12 17.62
N THR A 115 -5.07 1.13 18.19
CA THR A 115 -5.75 2.19 18.95
C THR A 115 -6.39 3.27 18.08
N ARG A 116 -6.15 3.25 16.77
CA ARG A 116 -6.74 4.20 15.83
C ARG A 116 -8.24 3.93 15.68
N PRO A 117 -9.11 4.97 15.78
CA PRO A 117 -10.57 4.79 15.69
C PRO A 117 -10.99 4.08 14.40
N GLY A 118 -11.71 2.98 14.53
CA GLY A 118 -12.25 2.20 13.41
C GLY A 118 -11.33 1.10 12.88
N MET A 119 -10.02 1.07 13.22
CA MET A 119 -9.09 0.11 12.64
C MET A 119 -9.35 -1.33 13.10
N MET A 120 -9.68 -1.56 14.39
CA MET A 120 -10.07 -2.90 14.84
C MET A 120 -11.37 -3.39 14.17
N GLN A 121 -12.29 -2.49 13.83
CA GLN A 121 -13.49 -2.82 13.06
C GLN A 121 -13.15 -3.13 11.60
N VAL A 122 -12.15 -2.47 11.01
CA VAL A 122 -11.60 -2.84 9.70
C VAL A 122 -11.05 -4.27 9.75
N HIS A 123 -10.23 -4.61 10.76
CA HIS A 123 -9.72 -5.96 10.93
C HIS A 123 -10.87 -6.99 11.05
N ALA A 124 -11.89 -6.71 11.88
CA ALA A 124 -13.06 -7.56 12.02
C ALA A 124 -13.84 -7.72 10.71
N LEU A 125 -13.96 -6.65 9.90
CA LEU A 125 -14.59 -6.70 8.58
C LEU A 125 -13.87 -7.67 7.64
N PHE A 126 -12.55 -7.58 7.53
CA PHE A 126 -11.74 -8.48 6.71
C PHE A 126 -11.73 -9.90 7.24
N ALA A 127 -11.81 -10.09 8.56
CA ALA A 127 -11.99 -11.39 9.19
C ALA A 127 -13.37 -12.03 8.93
N GLY A 128 -14.33 -11.29 8.33
CA GLY A 128 -15.71 -11.75 8.14
C GLY A 128 -16.54 -11.76 9.42
N LYS A 129 -16.11 -11.04 10.46
CA LYS A 129 -16.74 -10.94 11.79
C LYS A 129 -17.32 -9.56 12.08
N GLY A 130 -17.22 -8.63 11.11
CA GLY A 130 -17.69 -7.26 11.23
C GLY A 130 -18.41 -6.78 9.97
N THR A 131 -18.91 -5.55 10.01
CA THR A 131 -19.63 -4.90 8.90
C THR A 131 -19.05 -3.53 8.59
N ALA A 132 -19.23 -3.06 7.34
CA ALA A 132 -18.85 -1.70 6.94
C ALA A 132 -19.52 -0.63 7.81
N ALA A 133 -20.76 -0.84 8.25
CA ALA A 133 -21.46 0.08 9.14
C ALA A 133 -20.77 0.21 10.52
N GLN A 134 -20.25 -0.88 11.06
CA GLN A 134 -19.46 -0.85 12.30
C GLN A 134 -18.16 -0.09 12.13
N VAL A 135 -17.45 -0.27 11.02
CA VAL A 135 -16.25 0.52 10.69
C VAL A 135 -16.57 2.01 10.64
N MET A 136 -17.60 2.40 9.88
CA MET A 136 -18.01 3.79 9.73
C MET A 136 -18.41 4.43 11.07
N ASN A 137 -19.17 3.70 11.89
CA ASN A 137 -19.59 4.20 13.20
C ASN A 137 -18.40 4.44 14.14
N ALA A 138 -17.45 3.50 14.20
CA ALA A 138 -16.26 3.63 15.04
C ALA A 138 -15.33 4.75 14.56
N ALA A 139 -15.19 4.94 13.25
CA ALA A 139 -14.32 5.97 12.66
C ALA A 139 -14.82 7.41 12.93
N ARG A 140 -16.13 7.62 13.18
CA ARG A 140 -16.69 8.97 13.41
C ARG A 140 -16.03 9.70 14.57
N SER A 141 -15.64 9.00 15.62
CA SER A 141 -14.98 9.61 16.80
C SER A 141 -13.57 10.12 16.51
N GLY A 142 -12.92 9.62 15.45
CA GLY A 142 -11.56 9.99 15.05
C GLY A 142 -11.48 11.10 13.99
N GLY A 143 -12.62 11.68 13.61
CA GLY A 143 -12.68 12.79 12.68
C GLY A 143 -12.27 12.43 11.23
N PRO A 144 -11.87 13.43 10.42
CA PRO A 144 -11.60 13.23 8.99
C PRO A 144 -10.54 12.18 8.67
N SER A 145 -9.49 12.09 9.48
CA SER A 145 -8.42 11.09 9.27
C SER A 145 -8.94 9.67 9.45
N ALA A 146 -9.67 9.38 10.53
CA ALA A 146 -10.24 8.05 10.73
C ALA A 146 -11.30 7.71 9.67
N MET A 147 -12.09 8.68 9.25
CA MET A 147 -13.05 8.52 8.15
C MET A 147 -12.36 8.23 6.82
N PHE A 148 -11.20 8.84 6.54
CA PHE A 148 -10.37 8.53 5.38
C PHE A 148 -10.01 7.03 5.36
N TYR A 149 -9.45 6.51 6.46
CA TYR A 149 -9.08 5.10 6.56
C TYR A 149 -10.29 4.16 6.47
N ALA A 150 -11.42 4.53 7.08
CA ALA A 150 -12.66 3.76 6.98
C ALA A 150 -13.09 3.62 5.51
N PHE A 151 -13.17 4.72 4.77
CA PHE A 151 -13.53 4.69 3.35
C PHE A 151 -12.51 3.91 2.51
N LEU A 152 -11.22 4.11 2.74
CA LEU A 152 -10.15 3.42 2.03
C LEU A 152 -10.28 1.90 2.17
N TYR A 153 -10.38 1.40 3.41
CA TYR A 153 -10.39 -0.03 3.67
C TYR A 153 -11.74 -0.69 3.35
N ILE A 154 -12.86 -0.02 3.53
CA ILE A 154 -14.14 -0.51 3.01
C ILE A 154 -14.08 -0.59 1.49
N GLY A 155 -13.47 0.40 0.81
CA GLY A 155 -13.26 0.37 -0.64
C GLY A 155 -12.54 -0.88 -1.11
N TYR A 156 -11.41 -1.23 -0.49
CA TYR A 156 -10.69 -2.47 -0.78
C TYR A 156 -11.51 -3.72 -0.47
N PHE A 157 -12.24 -3.74 0.64
CA PHE A 157 -13.10 -4.86 0.99
C PHE A 157 -14.20 -5.08 -0.07
N GLU A 158 -14.89 -4.02 -0.49
CA GLU A 158 -15.92 -4.07 -1.52
C GLU A 158 -15.35 -4.56 -2.88
N GLU A 159 -14.15 -4.12 -3.22
CA GLU A 159 -13.46 -4.56 -4.43
C GLU A 159 -13.16 -6.06 -4.40
N THR A 160 -12.58 -6.56 -3.29
CA THR A 160 -12.27 -7.99 -3.14
C THR A 160 -13.52 -8.88 -3.12
N ALA A 161 -14.65 -8.30 -2.75
CA ALA A 161 -15.96 -8.97 -2.79
C ALA A 161 -16.67 -8.85 -4.16
N GLY A 162 -16.03 -8.25 -5.17
CA GLY A 162 -16.57 -8.06 -6.51
C GLY A 162 -17.63 -6.96 -6.62
N ARG A 163 -17.87 -6.19 -5.56
CA ARG A 163 -18.89 -5.13 -5.52
C ARG A 163 -18.32 -3.79 -6.02
N ARG A 164 -18.02 -3.75 -7.32
CA ARG A 164 -17.26 -2.67 -7.96
C ARG A 164 -17.85 -1.27 -7.75
N GLU A 165 -19.15 -1.11 -7.85
CA GLU A 165 -19.76 0.23 -7.70
C GLU A 165 -19.73 0.72 -6.25
N ALA A 166 -19.91 -0.16 -5.28
CA ALA A 166 -19.72 0.17 -3.87
C ALA A 166 -18.26 0.54 -3.57
N SER A 167 -17.31 -0.22 -4.11
CA SER A 167 -15.88 0.08 -4.02
C SER A 167 -15.56 1.48 -4.56
N LYS A 168 -16.05 1.82 -5.77
CA LYS A 168 -15.87 3.16 -6.36
C LYS A 168 -16.41 4.28 -5.48
N GLN A 169 -17.59 4.10 -4.89
CA GLN A 169 -18.16 5.11 -3.99
C GLN A 169 -17.25 5.37 -2.79
N HIS A 170 -16.73 4.32 -2.17
CA HIS A 170 -15.83 4.42 -1.03
C HIS A 170 -14.48 5.04 -1.42
N PHE A 171 -13.88 4.63 -2.53
CA PHE A 171 -12.61 5.23 -2.97
C PHE A 171 -12.75 6.69 -3.38
N ARG A 172 -13.90 7.11 -3.92
CA ARG A 172 -14.18 8.53 -4.17
C ARG A 172 -14.13 9.35 -2.88
N GLU A 173 -14.78 8.86 -1.81
CA GLU A 173 -14.77 9.54 -0.52
C GLU A 173 -13.38 9.49 0.15
N ALA A 174 -12.67 8.36 0.06
CA ALA A 174 -11.28 8.28 0.51
C ALA A 174 -10.39 9.30 -0.24
N ASN A 175 -10.49 9.37 -1.57
CA ASN A 175 -9.76 10.36 -2.36
C ASN A 175 -10.09 11.81 -1.96
N ARG A 176 -11.34 12.13 -1.63
CA ARG A 176 -11.75 13.46 -1.17
C ARG A 176 -11.14 13.84 0.17
N LEU A 177 -10.91 12.87 1.06
CA LEU A 177 -10.34 13.06 2.40
C LEU A 177 -8.82 12.83 2.44
N ALA A 178 -8.20 12.43 1.33
CA ALA A 178 -6.80 12.05 1.25
C ALA A 178 -5.86 13.18 1.68
N GLY A 179 -5.06 12.91 2.72
CA GLY A 179 -4.00 13.79 3.21
C GLY A 179 -2.77 13.82 2.29
N PRO A 180 -1.76 14.65 2.61
CA PRO A 180 -0.53 14.78 1.82
C PRO A 180 0.52 13.71 2.19
N ASP A 181 0.07 12.52 2.62
CA ASP A 181 0.90 11.39 2.99
C ASP A 181 0.82 10.25 1.96
N TYR A 182 1.62 9.20 2.15
CA TYR A 182 1.67 8.07 1.22
C TYR A 182 0.35 7.29 1.14
N MET A 183 -0.42 7.20 2.24
CA MET A 183 -1.73 6.55 2.20
C MET A 183 -2.76 7.39 1.45
N GLY A 184 -2.67 8.73 1.55
CA GLY A 184 -3.41 9.65 0.70
C GLY A 184 -3.04 9.50 -0.78
N ASP A 185 -1.75 9.33 -1.10
CA ASP A 185 -1.30 9.02 -2.46
C ASP A 185 -1.86 7.67 -2.93
N THR A 186 -1.87 6.67 -2.06
CA THR A 186 -2.46 5.35 -2.35
C THR A 186 -3.94 5.46 -2.72
N ALA A 187 -4.72 6.25 -1.99
CA ALA A 187 -6.13 6.49 -2.31
C ALA A 187 -6.31 7.19 -3.66
N ARG A 188 -5.51 8.22 -3.94
CA ARG A 188 -5.54 8.96 -5.22
C ARG A 188 -5.20 8.08 -6.41
N VAL A 189 -4.14 7.29 -6.28
CA VAL A 189 -3.68 6.36 -7.30
C VAL A 189 -4.72 5.28 -7.56
N HIS A 190 -5.30 4.70 -6.50
CA HIS A 190 -6.34 3.69 -6.65
C HIS A 190 -7.61 4.24 -7.29
N TRP A 191 -8.07 5.42 -6.84
CA TRP A 191 -9.22 6.08 -7.45
C TRP A 191 -9.01 6.33 -8.95
N LYS A 192 -7.83 6.82 -9.34
CA LYS A 192 -7.48 7.01 -10.74
C LYS A 192 -7.48 5.68 -11.51
N ALA A 193 -6.91 4.62 -10.97
CA ALA A 193 -6.87 3.30 -11.59
C ALA A 193 -8.28 2.72 -11.79
N LEU A 194 -9.21 2.94 -10.84
CA LEU A 194 -10.63 2.57 -10.97
C LEU A 194 -11.31 3.32 -12.13
N GLN A 195 -11.03 4.62 -12.29
CA GLN A 195 -11.59 5.44 -13.37
C GLN A 195 -11.05 4.99 -14.74
N ASP A 196 -9.76 4.68 -14.82
CA ASP A 196 -9.07 4.27 -16.04
C ASP A 196 -9.31 2.78 -16.40
N GLY A 197 -9.93 1.99 -15.52
CA GLY A 197 -10.13 0.56 -15.69
C GLY A 197 -8.84 -0.26 -15.61
N LYS A 198 -7.81 0.24 -14.91
CA LYS A 198 -6.44 -0.31 -14.85
C LYS A 198 -6.06 -0.83 -13.45
N LEU A 199 -7.00 -1.43 -12.74
CA LEU A 199 -6.68 -2.07 -11.46
C LEU A 199 -5.82 -3.33 -11.64
N PRO A 200 -4.93 -3.66 -10.67
CA PRO A 200 -4.10 -4.86 -10.71
C PRO A 200 -4.91 -6.15 -10.63
#